data_dc2d3c69b3f438fcad86dcbcffd1b204
#
_entry.id   dc2d3c69b3f438fcad86dcbcffd1b204
#
_cell.length_a   1.000
_cell.length_b   1.000
_cell.length_c   1.000
_cell.angle_alpha   90.00
_cell.angle_beta   90.00
_cell.angle_gamma   90.00
#
_symmetry.space_group_name_H-M   'P 1'
#
loop_
_entity.id
_entity.type
_entity.pdbx_description
1 polymer ?
#
loop_
_entity_poly.entity_id
_entity_poly.type
_entity_poly.pdbx_seq_one_letter_code
_entity_poly.pdbx_strand_id
1 'polypeptide(L)'
;MTDKKIPFVGLHAHSVAGSIFDAIGYPDEHMDFCYENGGEALALTDHGNMNGFSHQFLHWKKMKAEGKDFKPIFGVEAYFLPSIEEWRGEYNRIKEDAKLAKSLAKSGTSGATVEDEEESKKAIKSVLNRRRHLVLLVQNQTGLNNMFKLISESYNEENYYRYPRVDYAMLDKYSEGIIAASACLGGPYAGNYWANREEGPEAVREAMRE
;
A
#
# COMPACT_ATOMS: atom_id res chain seq x y z
N MET A 1 33.78 18.81 18.75
CA MET A 1 32.69 17.84 19.07
C MET A 1 32.59 16.92 17.89
N THR A 2 32.92 15.64 18.06
CA THR A 2 32.72 14.65 16.96
C THR A 2 31.23 14.46 16.82
N ASP A 3 30.66 14.97 15.74
CA ASP A 3 29.28 14.69 15.34
C ASP A 3 29.14 13.15 15.17
N LYS A 4 28.63 12.52 16.21
CA LYS A 4 28.31 11.10 16.17
C LYS A 4 27.08 10.99 15.26
N LYS A 5 27.31 10.72 13.97
CA LYS A 5 26.20 10.41 13.04
C LYS A 5 25.40 9.26 13.63
N ILE A 6 24.12 9.47 13.87
CA ILE A 6 23.22 8.38 14.24
C ILE A 6 22.96 7.62 12.95
N PRO A 7 23.36 6.35 12.84
CA PRO A 7 23.10 5.57 11.65
C PRO A 7 21.57 5.39 11.52
N PHE A 8 20.97 6.05 10.55
CA PHE A 8 19.55 5.95 10.26
C PHE A 8 19.36 5.57 8.80
N VAL A 9 18.53 4.57 8.55
CA VAL A 9 18.10 4.15 7.21
C VAL A 9 16.60 4.34 7.12
N GLY A 10 16.17 5.27 6.27
CA GLY A 10 14.76 5.45 5.95
C GLY A 10 14.24 4.26 5.14
N LEU A 11 13.27 3.52 5.70
CA LEU A 11 12.68 2.33 5.06
C LEU A 11 11.29 2.59 4.45
N HIS A 12 10.78 3.82 4.57
CA HIS A 12 9.46 4.22 4.07
C HIS A 12 9.52 5.70 3.65
N ALA A 13 9.58 5.94 2.37
CA ALA A 13 9.58 7.29 1.78
C ALA A 13 8.90 7.26 0.41
N HIS A 14 8.30 8.39 0.03
CA HIS A 14 7.58 8.57 -1.23
C HIS A 14 8.27 9.58 -2.12
N SER A 15 8.16 9.38 -3.42
CA SER A 15 8.64 10.31 -4.45
C SER A 15 7.51 10.79 -5.36
N VAL A 16 7.66 11.96 -5.96
CA VAL A 16 6.69 12.48 -6.94
C VAL A 16 6.59 11.61 -8.20
N ALA A 17 7.54 10.70 -8.43
CA ALA A 17 7.49 9.78 -9.56
C ALA A 17 6.36 8.74 -9.45
N GLY A 18 5.96 8.38 -8.23
CA GLY A 18 4.91 7.38 -7.99
C GLY A 18 3.81 7.82 -7.01
N SER A 19 4.05 8.86 -6.19
CA SER A 19 3.15 9.32 -5.11
C SER A 19 2.89 10.82 -5.20
N ILE A 20 2.43 11.29 -6.34
CA ILE A 20 2.32 12.70 -6.72
C ILE A 20 1.49 13.57 -5.74
N PHE A 21 0.59 12.98 -4.94
CA PHE A 21 -0.32 13.73 -4.06
C PHE A 21 0.22 13.94 -2.63
N ASP A 22 1.23 13.17 -2.22
CA ASP A 22 1.74 13.18 -0.84
C ASP A 22 3.27 13.19 -0.74
N ALA A 23 3.96 13.34 -1.87
CA ALA A 23 5.41 13.41 -1.93
C ALA A 23 5.90 14.75 -2.46
N ILE A 24 7.10 15.11 -2.06
CA ILE A 24 7.89 16.22 -2.60
C ILE A 24 9.23 15.66 -3.08
N GLY A 25 9.70 16.11 -4.23
CA GLY A 25 11.01 15.69 -4.79
C GLY A 25 10.99 14.37 -5.56
N TYR A 26 11.93 14.27 -6.47
CA TYR A 26 12.19 13.09 -7.27
C TYR A 26 13.09 12.09 -6.52
N PRO A 27 13.20 10.83 -6.98
CA PRO A 27 14.05 9.82 -6.34
C PRO A 27 15.51 10.24 -6.18
N ASP A 28 16.09 10.91 -7.16
CA ASP A 28 17.46 11.41 -7.13
C ASP A 28 17.67 12.51 -6.09
N GLU A 29 16.73 13.45 -5.95
CA GLU A 29 16.76 14.49 -4.94
C GLU A 29 16.72 13.90 -3.52
N HIS A 30 15.88 12.90 -3.29
CA HIS A 30 15.80 12.19 -2.00
C HIS A 30 17.10 11.45 -1.68
N MET A 31 17.73 10.81 -2.67
CA MET A 31 18.97 10.08 -2.48
C MET A 31 20.14 11.04 -2.20
N ASP A 32 20.26 12.13 -2.95
CA ASP A 32 21.29 13.14 -2.74
C ASP A 32 21.13 13.80 -1.36
N PHE A 33 19.92 14.22 -0.99
CA PHE A 33 19.63 14.77 0.34
C PHE A 33 20.01 13.81 1.46
N CYS A 34 19.65 12.54 1.33
CA CYS A 34 19.98 11.51 2.32
C CYS A 34 21.48 11.36 2.47
N TYR A 35 22.21 11.24 1.34
CA TYR A 35 23.65 11.08 1.33
C TYR A 35 24.39 12.31 1.89
N GLU A 36 24.02 13.51 1.50
CA GLU A 36 24.60 14.78 1.96
C GLU A 36 24.43 14.99 3.47
N ASN A 37 23.34 14.46 4.02
CA ASN A 37 23.09 14.49 5.46
C ASN A 37 23.64 13.24 6.20
N GLY A 38 24.47 12.44 5.51
CA GLY A 38 25.20 11.33 6.12
C GLY A 38 24.44 10.04 6.22
N GLY A 39 23.33 9.89 5.51
CA GLY A 39 22.64 8.64 5.34
C GLY A 39 23.37 7.73 4.34
N GLU A 40 23.39 6.44 4.60
CA GLU A 40 24.08 5.43 3.79
C GLU A 40 23.11 4.64 2.90
N ALA A 41 21.82 4.70 3.17
CA ALA A 41 20.78 3.98 2.44
C ALA A 41 19.42 4.67 2.57
N LEU A 42 18.56 4.47 1.57
CA LEU A 42 17.18 4.94 1.57
C LEU A 42 16.28 4.00 0.78
N ALA A 43 15.13 3.65 1.33
CA ALA A 43 14.06 2.98 0.60
C ALA A 43 13.10 4.01 0.00
N LEU A 44 12.76 3.84 -1.28
CA LEU A 44 11.62 4.50 -1.89
C LEU A 44 10.49 3.48 -2.06
N THR A 45 9.32 3.83 -1.55
CA THR A 45 8.17 2.94 -1.40
C THR A 45 6.90 3.68 -1.81
N ASP A 46 6.84 4.07 -3.07
CA ASP A 46 5.69 4.78 -3.64
C ASP A 46 4.40 3.97 -3.54
N HIS A 47 3.26 4.64 -3.51
CA HIS A 47 1.94 4.02 -3.31
C HIS A 47 1.50 3.14 -4.48
N GLY A 48 1.50 1.83 -4.28
CA GLY A 48 0.97 0.83 -5.21
C GLY A 48 1.72 0.69 -6.52
N ASN A 49 2.88 1.33 -6.67
CA ASN A 49 3.66 1.29 -7.91
C ASN A 49 5.18 1.44 -7.66
N MET A 50 5.97 1.16 -8.69
CA MET A 50 7.43 1.34 -8.69
C MET A 50 7.88 2.30 -9.80
N ASN A 51 7.11 3.35 -10.08
CA ASN A 51 7.42 4.30 -11.14
C ASN A 51 8.75 5.03 -10.93
N GLY A 52 9.13 5.24 -9.65
CA GLY A 52 10.42 5.83 -9.28
C GLY A 52 11.63 4.90 -9.44
N PHE A 53 11.42 3.60 -9.69
CA PHE A 53 12.50 2.60 -9.72
C PHE A 53 13.62 2.93 -10.71
N SER A 54 13.30 3.29 -11.95
CA SER A 54 14.29 3.59 -12.98
C SER A 54 15.12 4.83 -12.64
N HIS A 55 14.50 5.87 -12.09
CA HIS A 55 15.17 7.08 -11.61
C HIS A 55 16.13 6.74 -10.46
N GLN A 56 15.66 6.02 -9.44
CA GLN A 56 16.47 5.60 -8.30
C GLN A 56 17.67 4.75 -8.74
N PHE A 57 17.45 3.78 -9.62
CA PHE A 57 18.49 2.88 -10.12
C PHE A 57 19.55 3.59 -10.94
N LEU A 58 19.14 4.45 -11.88
CA LEU A 58 20.06 5.20 -12.74
C LEU A 58 20.87 6.22 -11.94
N HIS A 59 20.23 6.91 -10.98
CA HIS A 59 20.93 7.84 -10.12
C HIS A 59 21.94 7.13 -9.20
N TRP A 60 21.57 5.98 -8.62
CA TRP A 60 22.52 5.15 -7.87
C TRP A 60 23.76 4.76 -8.69
N LYS A 61 23.58 4.38 -9.96
CA LYS A 61 24.71 4.08 -10.85
C LYS A 61 25.62 5.29 -11.02
N LYS A 62 25.08 6.50 -11.14
CA LYS A 62 25.83 7.75 -11.20
C LYS A 62 26.57 8.00 -9.89
N MET A 63 25.92 7.95 -8.75
CA MET A 63 26.53 8.10 -7.43
C MET A 63 27.70 7.12 -7.23
N LYS A 64 27.51 5.86 -7.63
CA LYS A 64 28.57 4.83 -7.56
C LYS A 64 29.75 5.15 -8.47
N ALA A 65 29.51 5.68 -9.67
CA ALA A 65 30.58 6.12 -10.58
C ALA A 65 31.36 7.33 -10.02
N GLU A 66 30.71 8.17 -9.22
CA GLU A 66 31.32 9.29 -8.49
C GLU A 66 32.05 8.86 -7.20
N GLY A 67 32.07 7.55 -6.87
CA GLY A 67 32.70 7.02 -5.66
C GLY A 67 31.89 7.20 -4.38
N LYS A 68 30.62 7.57 -4.49
CA LYS A 68 29.70 7.67 -3.35
C LYS A 68 29.22 6.27 -2.95
N ASP A 69 29.44 5.91 -1.69
CA ASP A 69 28.92 4.64 -1.13
C ASP A 69 27.51 4.87 -0.60
N PHE A 70 26.52 4.50 -1.39
CA PHE A 70 25.10 4.64 -1.08
C PHE A 70 24.33 3.42 -1.54
N LYS A 71 23.45 2.90 -0.67
CA LYS A 71 22.60 1.73 -0.94
C LYS A 71 21.16 2.14 -1.24
N PRO A 72 20.69 2.10 -2.49
CA PRO A 72 19.26 2.21 -2.77
C PRO A 72 18.55 0.94 -2.30
N ILE A 73 17.41 1.11 -1.64
CA ILE A 73 16.51 0.01 -1.28
C ILE A 73 15.25 0.22 -2.12
N PHE A 74 14.92 -0.76 -2.94
CA PHE A 74 13.74 -0.73 -3.79
C PHE A 74 12.54 -1.29 -3.04
N GLY A 75 11.38 -0.67 -3.17
CA GLY A 75 10.18 -1.12 -2.49
C GLY A 75 8.91 -0.50 -3.04
N VAL A 76 7.82 -0.79 -2.39
CA VAL A 76 6.49 -0.26 -2.66
C VAL A 76 5.69 -0.19 -1.35
N GLU A 77 4.86 0.83 -1.18
CA GLU A 77 3.78 0.79 -0.20
C GLU A 77 2.53 0.24 -0.87
N ALA A 78 2.33 -1.07 -0.75
CA ALA A 78 1.23 -1.78 -1.39
C ALA A 78 -0.11 -1.46 -0.70
N TYR A 79 -1.19 -1.50 -1.46
CA TYR A 79 -2.55 -1.47 -0.95
C TYR A 79 -3.02 -2.89 -0.67
N PHE A 80 -3.04 -3.25 0.60
CA PHE A 80 -3.27 -4.60 1.08
C PHE A 80 -4.72 -4.83 1.54
N LEU A 81 -5.22 -6.02 1.25
CA LEU A 81 -6.42 -6.64 1.82
C LEU A 81 -6.11 -8.08 2.22
N PRO A 82 -6.79 -8.65 3.23
CA PRO A 82 -6.65 -10.07 3.56
C PRO A 82 -7.02 -11.00 2.39
N SER A 83 -8.12 -10.73 1.69
CA SER A 83 -8.59 -11.48 0.53
C SER A 83 -9.29 -10.57 -0.48
N ILE A 84 -8.80 -10.54 -1.71
CA ILE A 84 -9.41 -9.81 -2.83
C ILE A 84 -10.71 -10.51 -3.27
N GLU A 85 -10.75 -11.83 -3.21
CA GLU A 85 -11.94 -12.62 -3.55
C GLU A 85 -13.12 -12.28 -2.62
N GLU A 86 -12.90 -12.27 -1.31
CA GLU A 86 -13.92 -11.91 -0.33
C GLU A 86 -14.37 -10.45 -0.49
N TRP A 87 -13.43 -9.54 -0.71
CA TRP A 87 -13.72 -8.13 -0.97
C TRP A 87 -14.61 -7.95 -2.21
N ARG A 88 -14.33 -8.67 -3.29
CA ARG A 88 -15.14 -8.65 -4.52
C ARG A 88 -16.52 -9.26 -4.30
N GLY A 89 -16.59 -10.36 -3.57
CA GLY A 89 -17.85 -11.01 -3.20
C GLY A 89 -18.76 -10.07 -2.41
N GLU A 90 -18.21 -9.39 -1.41
CA GLU A 90 -18.94 -8.39 -0.62
C GLU A 90 -19.41 -7.21 -1.48
N TYR A 91 -18.52 -6.67 -2.31
CA TYR A 91 -18.87 -5.58 -3.23
C TYR A 91 -20.01 -5.95 -4.17
N ASN A 92 -19.93 -7.13 -4.80
CA ASN A 92 -20.94 -7.59 -5.75
C ASN A 92 -22.28 -7.79 -5.04
N ARG A 93 -22.30 -8.39 -3.86
CA ARG A 93 -23.52 -8.57 -3.06
C ARG A 93 -24.19 -7.23 -2.74
N ILE A 94 -23.44 -6.27 -2.19
CA ILE A 94 -24.00 -4.94 -1.83
C ILE A 94 -24.50 -4.22 -3.09
N LYS A 95 -23.83 -4.37 -4.21
CA LYS A 95 -24.23 -3.78 -5.49
C LYS A 95 -25.54 -4.39 -6.03
N GLU A 96 -25.69 -5.70 -5.91
CA GLU A 96 -26.91 -6.41 -6.32
C GLU A 96 -28.10 -6.05 -5.42
N ASP A 97 -27.90 -6.00 -4.11
CA ASP A 97 -28.91 -5.59 -3.13
C ASP A 97 -29.39 -4.15 -3.42
N ALA A 98 -28.47 -3.23 -3.66
CA ALA A 98 -28.79 -1.85 -4.01
C ALA A 98 -29.57 -1.75 -5.34
N LYS A 99 -29.22 -2.60 -6.33
CA LYS A 99 -29.93 -2.66 -7.62
C LYS A 99 -31.34 -3.22 -7.47
N LEU A 100 -31.52 -4.25 -6.65
CA LEU A 100 -32.81 -4.86 -6.34
C LEU A 100 -33.71 -3.84 -5.60
N ALA A 101 -33.21 -3.20 -4.54
CA ALA A 101 -33.91 -2.16 -3.81
C ALA A 101 -34.42 -1.04 -4.73
N LYS A 102 -33.57 -0.58 -5.65
CA LYS A 102 -33.93 0.44 -6.63
C LYS A 102 -34.97 -0.02 -7.63
N SER A 103 -34.99 -1.28 -8.02
CA SER A 103 -36.01 -1.86 -8.92
C SER A 103 -37.37 -1.98 -8.22
N LEU A 104 -37.38 -2.40 -6.96
CA LEU A 104 -38.59 -2.50 -6.13
C LEU A 104 -39.21 -1.13 -5.84
N ALA A 105 -38.39 -0.12 -5.58
CA ALA A 105 -38.84 1.26 -5.42
C ALA A 105 -39.54 1.80 -6.68
N LYS A 106 -39.02 1.47 -7.86
CA LYS A 106 -39.61 1.89 -9.16
C LYS A 106 -40.93 1.17 -9.47
N SER A 107 -41.12 -0.06 -8.99
CA SER A 107 -42.35 -0.83 -9.17
C SER A 107 -43.47 -0.44 -8.21
N GLY A 108 -43.22 0.50 -7.28
CA GLY A 108 -44.21 0.92 -6.27
C GLY A 108 -44.43 -0.15 -5.15
N THR A 109 -43.64 -1.21 -5.14
CA THR A 109 -43.81 -2.36 -4.22
C THR A 109 -43.01 -2.20 -2.93
N SER A 110 -42.10 -1.21 -2.85
CA SER A 110 -41.27 -0.94 -1.68
C SER A 110 -41.28 0.53 -1.32
N GLY A 111 -41.39 0.85 -0.04
CA GLY A 111 -41.25 2.20 0.52
C GLY A 111 -39.79 2.65 0.66
N ALA A 112 -38.89 2.24 -0.26
CA ALA A 112 -37.49 2.65 -0.23
C ALA A 112 -37.39 4.18 -0.27
N THR A 113 -36.70 4.74 0.71
CA THR A 113 -36.52 6.17 0.91
C THR A 113 -35.24 6.67 0.25
N VAL A 114 -35.11 7.99 0.12
CA VAL A 114 -33.86 8.63 -0.31
C VAL A 114 -32.71 8.28 0.65
N GLU A 115 -33.00 8.07 1.91
CA GLU A 115 -32.06 7.68 2.96
C GLU A 115 -31.47 6.29 2.67
N ASP A 116 -32.29 5.31 2.24
CA ASP A 116 -31.84 3.95 1.88
C ASP A 116 -30.90 3.97 0.67
N GLU A 117 -31.13 4.85 -0.31
CA GLU A 117 -30.24 5.03 -1.46
C GLU A 117 -28.88 5.63 -1.04
N GLU A 118 -28.87 6.58 -0.11
CA GLU A 118 -27.64 7.18 0.39
C GLU A 118 -26.84 6.20 1.25
N GLU A 119 -27.50 5.40 2.07
CA GLU A 119 -26.87 4.37 2.87
C GLU A 119 -26.22 3.30 1.99
N SER A 120 -26.91 2.83 0.95
CA SER A 120 -26.37 1.90 -0.04
C SER A 120 -25.14 2.48 -0.76
N LYS A 121 -25.16 3.76 -1.13
CA LYS A 121 -24.02 4.43 -1.75
C LYS A 121 -22.83 4.55 -0.79
N LYS A 122 -23.08 4.82 0.50
CA LYS A 122 -22.04 4.87 1.54
C LYS A 122 -21.41 3.49 1.75
N ALA A 123 -22.23 2.43 1.83
CA ALA A 123 -21.77 1.06 1.97
C ALA A 123 -20.87 0.63 0.79
N ILE A 124 -21.31 0.85 -0.45
CA ILE A 124 -20.53 0.60 -1.66
C ILE A 124 -19.20 1.36 -1.62
N LYS A 125 -19.22 2.65 -1.30
CA LYS A 125 -18.03 3.49 -1.22
C LYS A 125 -17.07 3.01 -0.13
N SER A 126 -17.59 2.56 1.02
CA SER A 126 -16.78 2.01 2.11
C SER A 126 -16.03 0.76 1.68
N VAL A 127 -16.72 -0.21 1.07
CA VAL A 127 -16.09 -1.45 0.57
C VAL A 127 -15.07 -1.16 -0.51
N LEU A 128 -15.41 -0.31 -1.49
CA LEU A 128 -14.51 0.04 -2.59
C LEU A 128 -13.23 0.77 -2.13
N ASN A 129 -13.29 1.51 -1.03
CA ASN A 129 -12.13 2.21 -0.50
C ASN A 129 -11.34 1.38 0.52
N ARG A 130 -11.82 0.19 0.88
CA ARG A 130 -11.13 -0.66 1.86
C ARG A 130 -9.77 -1.06 1.35
N ARG A 131 -8.76 -0.74 2.11
CA ARG A 131 -7.36 -1.11 1.92
C ARG A 131 -6.56 -0.80 3.18
N ARG A 132 -5.46 -1.49 3.36
CA ARG A 132 -4.42 -1.17 4.34
C ARG A 132 -3.13 -0.87 3.58
N HIS A 133 -2.23 -0.14 4.20
CA HIS A 133 -0.90 0.10 3.66
C HIS A 133 0.08 -0.96 4.15
N LEU A 134 0.86 -1.53 3.26
CA LEU A 134 1.87 -2.54 3.58
C LEU A 134 3.16 -2.19 2.83
N VAL A 135 4.24 -1.91 3.56
CA VAL A 135 5.54 -1.66 2.95
C VAL A 135 6.18 -3.01 2.58
N LEU A 136 6.57 -3.12 1.34
CA LEU A 136 7.30 -4.26 0.79
C LEU A 136 8.65 -3.79 0.29
N LEU A 137 9.74 -4.43 0.75
CA LEU A 137 11.12 -4.08 0.41
C LEU A 137 11.79 -5.24 -0.30
N VAL A 138 12.56 -4.92 -1.33
CA VAL A 138 13.32 -5.90 -2.11
C VAL A 138 14.62 -6.25 -1.37
N GLN A 139 14.84 -7.53 -1.10
CA GLN A 139 16.04 -8.03 -0.45
C GLN A 139 17.15 -8.42 -1.45
N ASN A 140 16.77 -8.96 -2.61
CA ASN A 140 17.69 -9.48 -3.62
C ASN A 140 17.06 -9.47 -5.03
N GLN A 141 17.79 -10.00 -6.04
CA GLN A 141 17.31 -10.01 -7.43
C GLN A 141 16.03 -10.84 -7.61
N THR A 142 15.87 -11.95 -6.89
CA THR A 142 14.63 -12.74 -6.92
C THR A 142 13.46 -11.91 -6.42
N GLY A 143 13.64 -11.23 -5.28
CA GLY A 143 12.64 -10.32 -4.73
C GLY A 143 12.29 -9.16 -5.66
N LEU A 144 13.27 -8.60 -6.39
CA LEU A 144 12.99 -7.56 -7.39
C LEU A 144 12.09 -8.09 -8.52
N ASN A 145 12.40 -9.27 -9.03
CA ASN A 145 11.61 -9.90 -10.09
C ASN A 145 10.18 -10.25 -9.58
N ASN A 146 10.09 -10.73 -8.35
CA ASN A 146 8.81 -11.04 -7.71
C ASN A 146 8.00 -9.77 -7.43
N MET A 147 8.65 -8.69 -7.00
CA MET A 147 7.99 -7.40 -6.79
C MET A 147 7.38 -6.86 -8.09
N PHE A 148 8.09 -6.92 -9.21
CA PHE A 148 7.53 -6.51 -10.50
C PHE A 148 6.33 -7.35 -10.90
N LYS A 149 6.35 -8.67 -10.67
CA LYS A 149 5.20 -9.56 -10.94
C LYS A 149 4.02 -9.24 -10.04
N LEU A 150 4.27 -9.09 -8.72
CA LEU A 150 3.26 -8.74 -7.73
C LEU A 150 2.54 -7.44 -8.09
N ILE A 151 3.31 -6.38 -8.37
CA ILE A 151 2.75 -5.09 -8.76
C ILE A 151 2.01 -5.20 -10.10
N SER A 152 2.57 -5.88 -11.11
CA SER A 152 1.86 -6.07 -12.38
C SER A 152 0.53 -6.80 -12.20
N GLU A 153 0.50 -7.86 -11.39
CA GLU A 153 -0.73 -8.62 -11.10
C GLU A 153 -1.76 -7.77 -10.33
N SER A 154 -1.31 -6.87 -9.44
CA SER A 154 -2.21 -5.98 -8.70
C SER A 154 -2.97 -4.99 -9.59
N TYR A 155 -2.48 -4.72 -10.80
CA TYR A 155 -3.15 -3.87 -11.80
C TYR A 155 -4.08 -4.63 -12.74
N ASN A 156 -4.20 -5.95 -12.62
CA ASN A 156 -5.20 -6.71 -13.38
C ASN A 156 -6.62 -6.27 -13.01
N GLU A 157 -7.55 -6.34 -13.94
CA GLU A 157 -8.95 -5.94 -13.79
C GLU A 157 -9.60 -6.53 -12.52
N GLU A 158 -9.21 -7.72 -12.14
CA GLU A 158 -9.73 -8.42 -10.97
C GLU A 158 -9.26 -7.82 -9.64
N ASN A 159 -8.07 -7.23 -9.59
CA ASN A 159 -7.40 -6.76 -8.38
C ASN A 159 -7.46 -5.22 -8.27
N TYR A 160 -7.83 -4.56 -9.36
CA TYR A 160 -7.82 -3.11 -9.47
C TYR A 160 -9.23 -2.52 -9.43
N TYR A 161 -9.43 -1.63 -8.46
CA TYR A 161 -10.49 -0.63 -8.52
C TYR A 161 -9.99 0.65 -7.84
N ARG A 162 -9.69 1.70 -8.60
CA ARG A 162 -9.00 2.93 -8.19
C ARG A 162 -7.61 2.72 -7.61
N TYR A 163 -7.38 1.59 -6.96
CA TYR A 163 -6.10 1.22 -6.33
C TYR A 163 -5.73 -0.22 -6.74
N PRO A 164 -4.46 -0.45 -7.06
CA PRO A 164 -3.94 -1.80 -7.27
C PRO A 164 -3.83 -2.52 -5.92
N ARG A 165 -4.53 -3.65 -5.76
CA ARG A 165 -4.56 -4.37 -4.47
C ARG A 165 -3.73 -5.62 -4.52
N VAL A 166 -3.16 -5.94 -3.37
CA VAL A 166 -2.51 -7.22 -3.09
C VAL A 166 -3.18 -7.88 -1.90
N ASP A 167 -3.15 -9.21 -1.85
CA ASP A 167 -3.67 -9.99 -0.74
C ASP A 167 -2.69 -11.08 -0.28
N TYR A 168 -3.06 -11.86 0.73
CA TYR A 168 -2.21 -12.94 1.22
C TYR A 168 -1.87 -13.99 0.15
N ALA A 169 -2.80 -14.32 -0.75
CA ALA A 169 -2.55 -15.29 -1.81
C ALA A 169 -1.47 -14.81 -2.79
N MET A 170 -1.50 -13.53 -3.16
CA MET A 170 -0.49 -12.91 -4.01
C MET A 170 0.85 -12.78 -3.27
N LEU A 171 0.82 -12.40 -1.98
CA LEU A 171 2.03 -12.30 -1.16
C LEU A 171 2.69 -13.67 -0.99
N ASP A 172 1.94 -14.73 -0.71
CA ASP A 172 2.47 -16.09 -0.61
C ASP A 172 3.16 -16.52 -1.90
N LYS A 173 2.51 -16.25 -3.04
CA LYS A 173 3.02 -16.57 -4.39
C LYS A 173 4.34 -15.87 -4.72
N TYR A 174 4.57 -14.64 -4.22
CA TYR A 174 5.70 -13.79 -4.59
C TYR A 174 6.62 -13.39 -3.42
N SER A 175 6.48 -14.00 -2.25
CA SER A 175 7.18 -13.62 -1.01
C SER A 175 8.70 -13.76 -1.05
N GLU A 176 9.23 -14.67 -1.87
CA GLU A 176 10.65 -14.95 -1.90
C GLU A 176 11.48 -13.70 -2.24
N GLY A 177 12.40 -13.34 -1.35
CA GLY A 177 13.27 -12.18 -1.49
C GLY A 177 12.59 -10.83 -1.23
N ILE A 178 11.39 -10.83 -0.61
CA ILE A 178 10.65 -9.64 -0.18
C ILE A 178 10.57 -9.61 1.35
N ILE A 179 10.76 -8.43 1.92
CA ILE A 179 10.57 -8.14 3.34
C ILE A 179 9.31 -7.29 3.47
N ALA A 180 8.40 -7.65 4.37
CA ALA A 180 7.19 -6.88 4.65
C ALA A 180 7.33 -6.12 5.98
N ALA A 181 6.77 -4.90 6.02
CA ALA A 181 6.64 -4.08 7.22
C ALA A 181 5.24 -3.44 7.28
N SER A 182 4.77 -3.16 8.49
CA SER A 182 3.40 -2.70 8.75
C SER A 182 3.06 -1.28 8.31
N ALA A 183 3.95 -0.63 7.58
CA ALA A 183 3.80 0.72 7.04
C ALA A 183 3.49 1.81 8.11
N CYS A 184 2.49 2.64 7.84
CA CYS A 184 2.10 3.82 8.62
C CYS A 184 0.82 3.58 9.45
N LEU A 185 0.15 4.66 9.88
CA LEU A 185 -1.16 4.60 10.55
C LEU A 185 -2.26 3.93 9.69
N GLY A 186 -2.10 3.88 8.37
CA GLY A 186 -2.96 3.15 7.45
C GLY A 186 -2.66 1.65 7.37
N GLY A 187 -1.64 1.17 8.06
CA GLY A 187 -1.20 -0.22 8.05
C GLY A 187 -2.09 -1.18 8.84
N PRO A 188 -1.85 -2.50 8.74
CA PRO A 188 -2.67 -3.50 9.39
C PRO A 188 -2.64 -3.39 10.92
N TYR A 189 -1.48 -3.23 11.54
CA TYR A 189 -1.38 -3.12 13.00
C TYR A 189 -2.11 -1.90 13.56
N ALA A 190 -1.87 -0.72 13.01
CA ALA A 190 -2.57 0.48 13.45
C ALA A 190 -4.08 0.37 13.21
N GLY A 191 -4.47 -0.19 12.06
CA GLY A 191 -5.88 -0.42 11.75
C GLY A 191 -6.58 -1.37 12.73
N ASN A 192 -5.93 -2.47 13.09
CA ASN A 192 -6.45 -3.42 14.06
C ASN A 192 -6.50 -2.83 15.48
N TYR A 193 -5.47 -2.05 15.87
CA TYR A 193 -5.51 -1.31 17.13
C TYR A 193 -6.73 -0.38 17.22
N TRP A 194 -6.93 0.47 16.21
CA TRP A 194 -8.02 1.45 16.21
C TRP A 194 -9.40 0.80 16.14
N ALA A 195 -9.53 -0.34 15.46
CA ALA A 195 -10.81 -1.07 15.38
C ALA A 195 -11.20 -1.72 16.71
N ASN A 196 -10.23 -2.19 17.51
CA ASN A 196 -10.50 -3.04 18.69
C ASN A 196 -10.15 -2.38 20.03
N ARG A 197 -9.64 -1.12 20.03
CA ARG A 197 -9.13 -0.46 21.24
C ARG A 197 -10.18 -0.31 22.36
N GLU A 198 -11.46 -0.14 22.00
CA GLU A 198 -12.54 0.06 22.94
C GLU A 198 -12.99 -1.26 23.58
N GLU A 199 -12.68 -2.39 22.96
CA GLU A 199 -12.96 -3.74 23.47
C GLU A 199 -11.90 -4.20 24.50
N GLY A 200 -10.81 -3.44 24.65
CA GLY A 200 -9.78 -3.65 25.65
C GLY A 200 -8.50 -4.30 25.12
N PRO A 201 -7.45 -4.39 25.97
CA PRO A 201 -6.13 -4.82 25.54
C PRO A 201 -6.04 -6.26 25.00
N GLU A 202 -6.90 -7.15 25.45
CA GLU A 202 -6.92 -8.55 24.99
C GLU A 202 -7.42 -8.64 23.54
N ALA A 203 -8.53 -7.97 23.22
CA ALA A 203 -9.07 -7.90 21.86
C ALA A 203 -8.07 -7.29 20.88
N VAL A 204 -7.38 -6.23 21.30
CA VAL A 204 -6.29 -5.62 20.49
C VAL A 204 -5.17 -6.61 20.23
N ARG A 205 -4.72 -7.37 21.24
CA ARG A 205 -3.64 -8.35 21.06
C ARG A 205 -4.04 -9.49 20.13
N GLU A 206 -5.27 -9.96 20.22
CA GLU A 206 -5.79 -11.01 19.34
C GLU A 206 -5.85 -10.53 17.90
N ALA A 207 -6.46 -9.37 17.66
CA ALA A 207 -6.53 -8.77 16.33
C ALA A 207 -5.15 -8.41 15.71
N MET A 208 -4.09 -8.28 16.52
CA MET A 208 -2.73 -8.06 16.04
C MET A 208 -1.97 -9.35 15.71
N ARG A 209 -2.52 -10.52 16.06
CA ARG A 209 -1.93 -11.84 15.74
C ARG A 209 -2.45 -12.41 14.42
N GLU A 210 -3.64 -11.98 14.01
CA GLU A 210 -4.23 -12.31 12.71
C GLU A 210 -3.57 -11.51 11.57
#